data_273930ad3d5e2ebecddba4c79eea1f54
#
_entry.id   273930ad3d5e2ebecddba4c79eea1f54
#
_cell.length_a   1.000
_cell.length_b   1.000
_cell.length_c   1.000
_cell.angle_alpha   90.00
_cell.angle_beta   90.00
_cell.angle_gamma   90.00
#
_symmetry.space_group_name_H-M   'P 1'
#
loop_
_entity.id
_entity.type
_entity.pdbx_description
1 polymer ?
#
loop_
_entity_poly.entity_id
_entity_poly.type
_entity_poly.pdbx_seq_one_letter_code
_entity_poly.pdbx_strand_id
1 'polypeptide(L)'
;LAESLIWDGVVVCDGDTIVDFGAAGHVEIPADAEVLDAGGKYIAPGLIDIHAHGGNMTFFRDDPHKATEMHFKQGTTTILPTMYQTDSMEDFKRGFDNFRSVRRDAVGRSMMGFYMEGPYLNPKYGSNAKNGQWKDAIDETLMRELVDYAGQDVMVWCVGPEREGIERFCAYAKQVKPSVRFSMAHTECKPWQAYALKKYGLCSQTHHGNATGVNNPIIPSNVGIRDVGPDEAALYDDDFYCELICDSMGIHVKPHMLRLVAKIKGPNKVILVTDHYPENCEKPEGPIMG
;
A
#
# COMPACT_ATOMS: atom_id res chain seq x y z
N LEU A 1 6.52 -20.63 -9.12
CA LEU A 1 5.16 -21.07 -8.78
C LEU A 1 4.93 -20.89 -7.29
N ALA A 2 3.71 -20.51 -6.88
CA ALA A 2 3.42 -20.20 -5.47
C ALA A 2 3.65 -21.40 -4.52
N GLU A 3 3.66 -22.62 -5.04
CA GLU A 3 3.71 -23.85 -4.25
C GLU A 3 4.87 -24.78 -4.61
N SER A 4 5.72 -24.42 -5.59
CA SER A 4 6.82 -25.28 -6.01
C SER A 4 8.02 -24.53 -6.54
N LEU A 5 9.19 -25.13 -6.33
CA LEU A 5 10.47 -24.72 -6.90
C LEU A 5 10.79 -25.66 -8.06
N ILE A 6 11.15 -25.10 -9.20
CA ILE A 6 11.63 -25.87 -10.35
C ILE A 6 13.17 -25.82 -10.30
N TRP A 7 13.77 -26.98 -10.00
CA TRP A 7 15.22 -27.10 -10.04
C TRP A 7 15.72 -27.13 -11.48
N ASP A 8 16.87 -26.54 -11.72
CA ASP A 8 17.44 -26.38 -13.07
C ASP A 8 16.40 -25.79 -14.03
N GLY A 9 15.76 -24.72 -13.57
CA GLY A 9 14.61 -24.10 -14.25
C GLY A 9 15.04 -23.17 -15.38
N VAL A 10 14.22 -23.13 -16.42
CA VAL A 10 14.32 -22.21 -17.56
C VAL A 10 13.05 -21.40 -17.66
N VAL A 11 13.19 -20.12 -18.00
CA VAL A 11 12.08 -19.22 -18.35
C VAL A 11 12.38 -18.64 -19.74
N VAL A 12 11.47 -18.81 -20.69
CA VAL A 12 11.57 -18.23 -22.03
C VAL A 12 10.62 -17.04 -22.15
N CYS A 13 11.18 -15.93 -22.57
CA CYS A 13 10.42 -14.69 -22.80
C CYS A 13 10.50 -14.29 -24.28
N ASP A 14 9.39 -13.77 -24.80
CA ASP A 14 9.34 -13.05 -26.07
C ASP A 14 8.87 -11.63 -25.78
N GLY A 15 9.80 -10.67 -25.90
CA GLY A 15 9.57 -9.30 -25.48
C GLY A 15 9.26 -9.19 -23.96
N ASP A 16 8.04 -8.78 -23.64
CA ASP A 16 7.54 -8.62 -22.27
C ASP A 16 6.65 -9.78 -21.77
N THR A 17 6.59 -10.86 -22.55
CA THR A 17 5.71 -12.00 -22.27
C THR A 17 6.51 -13.25 -21.95
N ILE A 18 6.18 -13.93 -20.86
CA ILE A 18 6.67 -15.28 -20.56
C ILE A 18 5.91 -16.24 -21.45
N VAL A 19 6.60 -16.89 -22.41
CA VAL A 19 5.99 -17.80 -23.37
C VAL A 19 6.09 -19.25 -22.92
N ASP A 20 7.14 -19.62 -22.17
CA ASP A 20 7.28 -20.95 -21.58
C ASP A 20 8.18 -20.93 -20.34
N PHE A 21 8.02 -21.92 -19.47
CA PHE A 21 8.90 -22.15 -18.32
C PHE A 21 8.83 -23.59 -17.83
N GLY A 22 9.91 -24.11 -17.31
CA GLY A 22 9.96 -25.48 -16.81
C GLY A 22 11.37 -25.89 -16.42
N ALA A 23 11.56 -27.20 -16.17
CA ALA A 23 12.89 -27.76 -15.99
C ALA A 23 13.66 -27.80 -17.33
N ALA A 24 14.96 -27.60 -17.30
CA ALA A 24 15.82 -27.71 -18.47
C ALA A 24 15.61 -29.09 -19.14
N GLY A 25 15.54 -29.10 -20.46
CA GLY A 25 15.22 -30.31 -21.25
C GLY A 25 13.72 -30.56 -21.44
N HIS A 26 12.82 -29.84 -20.78
CA HIS A 26 11.38 -29.88 -21.02
C HIS A 26 10.83 -28.59 -21.65
N VAL A 27 11.68 -27.58 -21.75
CA VAL A 27 11.36 -26.29 -22.37
C VAL A 27 12.15 -26.16 -23.65
N GLU A 28 11.46 -25.84 -24.75
CA GLU A 28 12.11 -25.58 -26.03
C GLU A 28 12.69 -24.16 -26.03
N ILE A 29 14.00 -24.06 -26.20
CA ILE A 29 14.69 -22.77 -26.29
C ILE A 29 14.87 -22.47 -27.77
N PRO A 30 14.33 -21.34 -28.29
CA PRO A 30 14.55 -20.94 -29.68
C PRO A 30 16.05 -20.84 -30.01
N ALA A 31 16.44 -21.26 -31.19
CA ALA A 31 17.85 -21.32 -31.58
C ALA A 31 18.53 -19.95 -31.67
N ASP A 32 17.74 -18.89 -31.84
CA ASP A 32 18.14 -17.49 -31.89
C ASP A 32 17.93 -16.73 -30.56
N ALA A 33 17.54 -17.43 -29.49
CA ALA A 33 17.34 -16.81 -28.18
C ALA A 33 18.68 -16.36 -27.57
N GLU A 34 18.67 -15.17 -27.00
CA GLU A 34 19.73 -14.73 -26.09
C GLU A 34 19.59 -15.47 -24.76
N VAL A 35 20.64 -16.19 -24.35
CA VAL A 35 20.64 -16.98 -23.12
C VAL A 35 21.34 -16.22 -22.00
N LEU A 36 20.60 -15.96 -20.92
CA LEU A 36 21.13 -15.40 -19.67
C LEU A 36 21.28 -16.52 -18.64
N ASP A 37 22.53 -16.88 -18.30
CA ASP A 37 22.79 -17.85 -17.25
C ASP A 37 22.64 -17.20 -15.87
N ALA A 38 21.70 -17.67 -15.08
CA ALA A 38 21.48 -17.19 -13.71
C ALA A 38 22.58 -17.62 -12.73
N GLY A 39 23.52 -18.47 -13.14
CA GLY A 39 24.67 -18.91 -12.31
C GLY A 39 24.24 -19.60 -11.02
N GLY A 40 23.18 -20.42 -11.05
CA GLY A 40 22.63 -21.13 -9.89
C GLY A 40 21.79 -20.24 -8.95
N LYS A 41 21.45 -19.02 -9.35
CA LYS A 41 20.53 -18.14 -8.61
C LYS A 41 19.07 -18.49 -8.90
N TYR A 42 18.17 -17.98 -8.06
CA TYR A 42 16.73 -18.12 -8.27
C TYR A 42 16.22 -17.12 -9.31
N ILE A 43 15.35 -17.58 -10.17
CA ILE A 43 14.51 -16.73 -11.02
C ILE A 43 13.13 -16.70 -10.39
N ALA A 44 12.63 -15.51 -10.11
CA ALA A 44 11.32 -15.29 -9.51
C ALA A 44 10.63 -14.08 -10.14
N PRO A 45 9.30 -13.96 -10.05
CA PRO A 45 8.61 -12.70 -10.36
C PRO A 45 9.21 -11.57 -9.53
N GLY A 46 9.25 -10.35 -10.11
CA GLY A 46 9.64 -9.18 -9.36
C GLY A 46 8.71 -8.91 -8.18
N LEU A 47 9.21 -8.25 -7.16
CA LEU A 47 8.43 -7.88 -6.00
C LEU A 47 7.37 -6.82 -6.37
N ILE A 48 6.26 -6.87 -5.64
CA ILE A 48 5.17 -5.89 -5.75
C ILE A 48 5.11 -5.13 -4.43
N ASP A 49 5.24 -3.80 -4.50
CA ASP A 49 5.09 -2.92 -3.34
C ASP A 49 3.90 -1.99 -3.57
N ILE A 50 2.87 -2.15 -2.74
CA ILE A 50 1.65 -1.37 -2.89
C ILE A 50 1.62 -0.11 -2.03
N HIS A 51 2.65 0.12 -1.20
CA HIS A 51 2.72 1.26 -0.30
C HIS A 51 4.16 1.76 -0.18
N ALA A 52 4.48 2.81 -0.92
CA ALA A 52 5.76 3.52 -0.87
C ALA A 52 5.59 4.97 -1.32
N HIS A 53 6.14 5.93 -0.57
CA HIS A 53 6.01 7.37 -0.85
C HIS A 53 7.02 7.89 -1.86
N GLY A 54 8.14 7.21 -2.01
CA GLY A 54 9.17 7.61 -2.95
C GLY A 54 10.43 6.77 -2.89
N GLY A 55 11.53 7.31 -3.38
CA GLY A 55 12.85 6.70 -3.37
C GLY A 55 13.91 7.70 -3.83
N ASN A 56 15.21 7.41 -3.63
CA ASN A 56 16.30 8.30 -4.05
C ASN A 56 16.11 9.77 -3.59
N MET A 57 15.67 9.99 -2.35
CA MET A 57 15.43 11.32 -1.76
C MET A 57 14.37 12.16 -2.50
N THR A 58 13.43 11.51 -3.17
CA THR A 58 12.33 12.20 -3.86
C THR A 58 11.01 11.46 -3.74
N PHE A 59 9.92 12.20 -3.68
CA PHE A 59 8.59 11.62 -3.69
C PHE A 59 8.17 11.23 -5.11
N PHE A 60 7.35 10.20 -5.23
CA PHE A 60 6.75 9.83 -6.52
C PHE A 60 5.96 10.97 -7.16
N ARG A 61 5.31 11.81 -6.35
CA ARG A 61 4.56 12.97 -6.85
C ARG A 61 5.44 14.03 -7.53
N ASP A 62 6.73 14.07 -7.18
CA ASP A 62 7.67 15.07 -7.69
C ASP A 62 8.49 14.56 -8.87
N ASP A 63 9.06 13.37 -8.76
CA ASP A 63 9.83 12.70 -9.83
C ASP A 63 9.66 11.19 -9.76
N PRO A 64 8.66 10.64 -10.48
CA PRO A 64 8.38 9.21 -10.48
C PRO A 64 9.52 8.37 -11.05
N HIS A 65 10.31 8.87 -12.01
CA HIS A 65 11.46 8.15 -12.56
C HIS A 65 12.53 7.93 -11.52
N LYS A 66 12.98 9.00 -10.89
CA LYS A 66 14.03 8.97 -9.88
C LYS A 66 13.61 8.13 -8.66
N ALA A 67 12.36 8.28 -8.21
CA ALA A 67 11.83 7.50 -7.11
C ALA A 67 11.81 5.99 -7.41
N THR A 68 11.35 5.60 -8.59
CA THR A 68 11.20 4.21 -9.00
C THR A 68 12.55 3.50 -9.17
N GLU A 69 13.61 4.19 -9.60
CA GLU A 69 14.93 3.61 -9.85
C GLU A 69 15.48 2.84 -8.62
N MET A 70 15.27 3.36 -7.42
CA MET A 70 15.71 2.69 -6.19
C MET A 70 15.00 1.35 -6.00
N HIS A 71 13.70 1.33 -6.22
CA HIS A 71 12.88 0.13 -6.07
C HIS A 71 13.28 -0.96 -7.07
N PHE A 72 13.57 -0.60 -8.32
CA PHE A 72 14.07 -1.54 -9.32
C PHE A 72 15.39 -2.17 -8.91
N LYS A 73 16.32 -1.39 -8.36
CA LYS A 73 17.61 -1.90 -7.86
C LYS A 73 17.45 -2.91 -6.73
N GLN A 74 16.32 -2.88 -6.03
CA GLN A 74 15.99 -3.80 -4.94
C GLN A 74 15.06 -4.95 -5.37
N GLY A 75 14.75 -5.06 -6.67
CA GLY A 75 13.94 -6.14 -7.23
C GLY A 75 12.43 -5.89 -7.22
N THR A 76 11.95 -4.71 -6.84
CA THR A 76 10.55 -4.34 -6.92
C THR A 76 10.24 -3.87 -8.34
N THR A 77 9.40 -4.59 -9.06
CA THR A 77 9.06 -4.32 -10.47
C THR A 77 7.66 -3.79 -10.67
N THR A 78 6.85 -3.79 -9.61
CA THR A 78 5.48 -3.24 -9.63
C THR A 78 5.24 -2.43 -8.38
N ILE A 79 4.78 -1.18 -8.55
CA ILE A 79 4.63 -0.23 -7.45
C ILE A 79 3.27 0.45 -7.54
N LEU A 80 2.64 0.71 -6.39
CA LEU A 80 1.61 1.72 -6.26
C LEU A 80 2.23 2.95 -5.57
N PRO A 81 2.62 3.99 -6.33
CA PRO A 81 3.04 5.25 -5.75
C PRO A 81 2.05 5.75 -4.69
N THR A 82 2.57 6.16 -3.53
CA THR A 82 1.73 6.60 -2.42
C THR A 82 1.82 8.11 -2.24
N MET A 83 0.66 8.75 -2.17
CA MET A 83 0.54 10.15 -1.77
C MET A 83 0.09 10.25 -0.32
N TYR A 84 0.62 11.26 0.37
CA TYR A 84 0.52 11.35 1.81
C TYR A 84 -0.68 12.19 2.27
N GLN A 85 -1.23 11.87 3.43
CA GLN A 85 -2.43 12.51 4.00
C GLN A 85 -2.33 14.03 4.21
N THR A 86 -1.11 14.58 4.26
CA THR A 86 -0.89 16.01 4.43
C THR A 86 -0.60 16.75 3.13
N ASP A 87 -0.55 16.03 2.01
CA ASP A 87 -0.37 16.63 0.69
C ASP A 87 -1.52 17.61 0.39
N SER A 88 -1.21 18.73 -0.22
CA SER A 88 -2.19 19.70 -0.66
C SER A 88 -2.94 19.21 -1.91
N MET A 89 -4.03 19.88 -2.28
CA MET A 89 -4.73 19.62 -3.55
C MET A 89 -3.78 19.80 -4.75
N GLU A 90 -2.91 20.82 -4.70
CA GLU A 90 -1.91 21.05 -5.73
C GLU A 90 -0.88 19.90 -5.79
N ASP A 91 -0.43 19.39 -4.64
CA ASP A 91 0.47 18.25 -4.58
C ASP A 91 -0.16 16.99 -5.18
N PHE A 92 -1.42 16.72 -4.84
CA PHE A 92 -2.15 15.61 -5.45
C PHE A 92 -2.26 15.76 -6.96
N LYS A 93 -2.68 16.93 -7.46
CA LYS A 93 -2.77 17.19 -8.90
C LYS A 93 -1.43 17.02 -9.60
N ARG A 94 -0.36 17.59 -9.03
CA ARG A 94 1.00 17.44 -9.55
C ARG A 94 1.42 15.97 -9.63
N GLY A 95 1.14 15.19 -8.59
CA GLY A 95 1.45 13.76 -8.57
C GLY A 95 0.71 12.99 -9.66
N PHE A 96 -0.59 13.24 -9.84
CA PHE A 96 -1.36 12.61 -10.92
C PHE A 96 -0.84 13.01 -12.30
N ASP A 97 -0.50 14.28 -12.53
CA ASP A 97 -0.01 14.75 -13.82
C ASP A 97 1.38 14.17 -14.13
N ASN A 98 2.29 14.12 -13.16
CA ASN A 98 3.60 13.51 -13.33
C ASN A 98 3.47 12.00 -13.64
N PHE A 99 2.62 11.28 -12.93
CA PHE A 99 2.34 9.88 -13.22
C PHE A 99 1.81 9.69 -14.66
N ARG A 100 0.83 10.48 -15.07
CA ARG A 100 0.24 10.41 -16.42
C ARG A 100 1.26 10.69 -17.51
N SER A 101 2.22 11.60 -17.25
CA SER A 101 3.26 11.97 -18.20
C SER A 101 4.23 10.82 -18.50
N VAL A 102 4.51 9.96 -17.52
CA VAL A 102 5.47 8.84 -17.62
C VAL A 102 4.80 7.49 -17.90
N ARG A 103 3.49 7.40 -17.86
CA ARG A 103 2.73 6.13 -17.88
C ARG A 103 3.05 5.21 -19.08
N ARG A 104 3.54 5.77 -20.19
CA ARG A 104 3.79 5.02 -21.42
C ARG A 104 5.23 4.51 -21.55
N ASP A 105 6.13 5.00 -20.75
CA ASP A 105 7.52 4.55 -20.76
C ASP A 105 7.75 3.30 -19.87
N ALA A 106 8.98 2.79 -19.86
CA ALA A 106 9.32 1.58 -19.13
C ALA A 106 9.11 1.73 -17.60
N VAL A 107 9.41 2.90 -17.05
CA VAL A 107 9.23 3.21 -15.63
C VAL A 107 7.74 3.32 -15.31
N GLY A 108 7.00 4.09 -16.10
CA GLY A 108 5.57 4.29 -15.87
C GLY A 108 4.76 3.01 -15.97
N ARG A 109 5.19 2.04 -16.77
CA ARG A 109 4.53 0.71 -16.83
C ARG A 109 4.65 -0.11 -15.55
N SER A 110 5.64 0.16 -14.71
CA SER A 110 5.77 -0.49 -13.39
C SER A 110 4.81 0.10 -12.36
N MET A 111 4.31 1.31 -12.60
CA MET A 111 3.37 1.98 -11.70
C MET A 111 1.94 1.69 -12.14
N MET A 112 1.21 0.91 -11.34
CA MET A 112 -0.13 0.43 -11.68
C MET A 112 -1.24 1.43 -11.36
N GLY A 113 -0.94 2.53 -10.70
CA GLY A 113 -1.84 3.54 -10.19
C GLY A 113 -1.48 3.90 -8.76
N PHE A 114 -2.25 4.81 -8.15
CA PHE A 114 -1.92 5.31 -6.81
C PHE A 114 -2.53 4.48 -5.69
N TYR A 115 -1.78 4.39 -4.62
CA TYR A 115 -2.25 4.15 -3.26
C TYR A 115 -2.33 5.51 -2.56
N MET A 116 -3.51 5.92 -2.17
CA MET A 116 -3.71 7.20 -1.49
C MET A 116 -3.76 6.97 0.01
N GLU A 117 -2.68 7.28 0.72
CA GLU A 117 -2.69 7.25 2.17
C GLU A 117 -3.43 8.49 2.73
N GLY A 118 -4.72 8.44 2.58
CA GLY A 118 -5.64 9.53 2.91
C GLY A 118 -6.41 10.05 1.68
N PRO A 119 -6.92 11.30 1.75
CA PRO A 119 -6.66 12.31 2.80
C PRO A 119 -7.55 12.19 4.05
N TYR A 120 -8.64 11.46 4.03
CA TYR A 120 -9.66 11.47 5.09
C TYR A 120 -9.38 10.44 6.20
N LEU A 121 -8.22 10.57 6.83
CA LEU A 121 -7.78 9.79 7.97
C LEU A 121 -8.10 10.49 9.31
N ASN A 122 -7.89 9.81 10.42
CA ASN A 122 -8.02 10.44 11.72
C ASN A 122 -6.79 11.32 12.03
N PRO A 123 -6.95 12.64 12.18
CA PRO A 123 -5.83 13.57 12.38
C PRO A 123 -5.08 13.41 13.70
N LYS A 124 -5.52 12.50 14.56
CA LYS A 124 -4.82 12.11 15.78
C LYS A 124 -3.58 11.26 15.49
N TYR A 125 -3.57 10.57 14.34
CA TYR A 125 -2.54 9.63 13.94
C TYR A 125 -1.78 10.11 12.70
N GLY A 126 -0.52 9.69 12.61
CA GLY A 126 0.36 10.04 11.51
C GLY A 126 1.14 11.33 11.71
N SER A 127 2.26 11.43 11.02
CA SER A 127 3.16 12.57 11.07
C SER A 127 2.49 13.82 10.50
N ASN A 128 2.50 14.94 11.26
CA ASN A 128 1.92 16.22 10.86
C ASN A 128 0.42 16.25 10.48
N ALA A 129 -0.32 15.17 10.69
CA ALA A 129 -1.73 15.10 10.32
C ALA A 129 -2.60 16.23 10.89
N LYS A 130 -2.24 16.72 12.08
CA LYS A 130 -2.92 17.85 12.75
C LYS A 130 -2.83 19.17 11.98
N ASN A 131 -1.86 19.31 11.09
CA ASN A 131 -1.62 20.51 10.29
C ASN A 131 -2.16 20.37 8.85
N GLY A 132 -2.63 19.19 8.47
CA GLY A 132 -3.17 18.94 7.13
C GLY A 132 -4.48 19.68 6.87
N GLN A 133 -4.70 20.08 5.62
CA GLN A 133 -5.94 20.73 5.18
C GLN A 133 -7.18 19.82 5.25
N TRP A 134 -6.96 18.50 5.33
CA TRP A 134 -8.02 17.48 5.32
C TRP A 134 -8.48 17.02 6.72
N LYS A 135 -7.93 17.63 7.77
CA LYS A 135 -8.18 17.23 9.17
C LYS A 135 -9.61 17.50 9.65
N ASP A 136 -10.23 18.55 9.11
CA ASP A 136 -11.55 19.00 9.51
C ASP A 136 -12.66 18.16 8.83
N ALA A 137 -13.92 18.55 8.96
CA ALA A 137 -15.03 17.88 8.32
C ALA A 137 -14.83 17.75 6.81
N ILE A 138 -15.31 16.64 6.23
CA ILE A 138 -15.19 16.39 4.79
C ILE A 138 -15.98 17.43 4.00
N ASP A 139 -15.28 18.34 3.34
CA ASP A 139 -15.85 19.27 2.38
C ASP A 139 -16.21 18.51 1.10
N GLU A 140 -17.49 18.52 0.75
CA GLU A 140 -17.99 17.74 -0.39
C GLU A 140 -17.48 18.27 -1.73
N THR A 141 -17.25 19.58 -1.85
CA THR A 141 -16.72 20.19 -3.09
C THR A 141 -15.30 19.77 -3.31
N LEU A 142 -14.44 19.91 -2.30
CA LEU A 142 -13.03 19.47 -2.37
C LEU A 142 -12.91 17.95 -2.56
N MET A 143 -13.77 17.19 -1.89
CA MET A 143 -13.82 15.74 -2.04
C MET A 143 -14.10 15.32 -3.49
N ARG A 144 -15.14 15.93 -4.11
CA ARG A 144 -15.49 15.64 -5.50
C ARG A 144 -14.38 16.07 -6.45
N GLU A 145 -13.84 17.27 -6.26
CA GLU A 145 -12.73 17.77 -7.05
C GLU A 145 -11.54 16.80 -7.05
N LEU A 146 -11.15 16.30 -5.87
CA LEU A 146 -10.05 15.34 -5.75
C LEU A 146 -10.36 14.02 -6.45
N VAL A 147 -11.53 13.44 -6.20
CA VAL A 147 -11.91 12.13 -6.78
C VAL A 147 -12.07 12.22 -8.29
N ASP A 148 -12.66 13.30 -8.80
CA ASP A 148 -12.82 13.52 -10.23
C ASP A 148 -11.47 13.73 -10.92
N TYR A 149 -10.57 14.51 -10.30
CA TYR A 149 -9.22 14.70 -10.83
C TYR A 149 -8.40 13.42 -10.85
N ALA A 150 -8.48 12.62 -9.80
CA ALA A 150 -7.84 11.32 -9.71
C ALA A 150 -8.38 10.33 -10.76
N GLY A 151 -9.67 10.36 -11.03
CA GLY A 151 -10.32 9.55 -12.06
C GLY A 151 -10.03 8.06 -11.90
N GLN A 152 -9.39 7.46 -12.90
CA GLN A 152 -9.08 6.03 -12.92
C GLN A 152 -7.70 5.69 -12.32
N ASP A 153 -6.91 6.69 -11.91
CA ASP A 153 -5.51 6.48 -11.52
C ASP A 153 -5.36 5.91 -10.10
N VAL A 154 -6.36 6.06 -9.23
CA VAL A 154 -6.29 5.52 -7.86
C VAL A 154 -6.77 4.08 -7.80
N MET A 155 -5.95 3.20 -7.24
CA MET A 155 -6.26 1.79 -6.98
C MET A 155 -6.82 1.58 -5.57
N VAL A 156 -6.27 2.28 -4.59
CA VAL A 156 -6.64 2.18 -3.18
C VAL A 156 -6.76 3.57 -2.56
N TRP A 157 -7.84 3.79 -1.82
CA TRP A 157 -7.97 4.93 -0.91
C TRP A 157 -7.89 4.46 0.53
N CYS A 158 -6.99 5.04 1.33
CA CYS A 158 -7.02 4.87 2.77
C CYS A 158 -8.05 5.79 3.41
N VAL A 159 -8.76 5.25 4.39
CA VAL A 159 -9.84 5.96 5.09
C VAL A 159 -9.79 5.70 6.60
N GLY A 160 -10.20 6.69 7.37
CA GLY A 160 -10.57 6.51 8.78
C GLY A 160 -12.08 6.21 8.86
N PRO A 161 -12.49 4.95 9.11
CA PRO A 161 -13.92 4.58 9.09
C PRO A 161 -14.79 5.34 10.09
N GLU A 162 -14.20 5.92 11.12
CA GLU A 162 -14.89 6.75 12.11
C GLU A 162 -15.15 8.20 11.65
N ARG A 163 -14.55 8.62 10.51
CA ARG A 163 -14.72 9.99 10.03
C ARG A 163 -16.16 10.26 9.59
N GLU A 164 -16.76 11.33 10.08
CA GLU A 164 -18.07 11.76 9.66
C GLU A 164 -18.09 12.04 8.15
N GLY A 165 -19.09 11.49 7.44
CA GLY A 165 -19.22 11.65 5.99
C GLY A 165 -18.38 10.69 5.15
N ILE A 166 -17.56 9.81 5.75
CA ILE A 166 -16.67 8.89 5.02
C ILE A 166 -17.43 7.94 4.07
N GLU A 167 -18.67 7.55 4.41
CA GLU A 167 -19.47 6.72 3.52
C GLU A 167 -19.80 7.44 2.21
N ARG A 168 -20.03 8.76 2.24
CA ARG A 168 -20.30 9.55 1.02
C ARG A 168 -19.04 9.59 0.13
N PHE A 169 -17.88 9.76 0.73
CA PHE A 169 -16.61 9.69 0.00
C PHE A 169 -16.44 8.32 -0.67
N CYS A 170 -16.59 7.23 0.09
CA CYS A 170 -16.44 5.87 -0.45
C CYS A 170 -17.45 5.60 -1.58
N ALA A 171 -18.68 6.01 -1.41
CA ALA A 171 -19.72 5.85 -2.42
C ALA A 171 -19.37 6.61 -3.71
N TYR A 172 -18.91 7.85 -3.58
CA TYR A 172 -18.56 8.68 -4.73
C TYR A 172 -17.31 8.16 -5.46
N ALA A 173 -16.26 7.81 -4.73
CA ALA A 173 -15.07 7.19 -5.31
C ALA A 173 -15.41 5.88 -6.06
N LYS A 174 -16.32 5.09 -5.51
CA LYS A 174 -16.85 3.87 -6.17
C LYS A 174 -17.65 4.18 -7.43
N GLN A 175 -18.38 5.28 -7.46
CA GLN A 175 -19.12 5.71 -8.65
C GLN A 175 -18.15 6.10 -9.78
N VAL A 176 -17.07 6.82 -9.46
CA VAL A 176 -16.06 7.24 -10.44
C VAL A 176 -15.21 6.05 -10.91
N LYS A 177 -14.78 5.18 -9.98
CA LYS A 177 -14.01 3.97 -10.30
C LYS A 177 -14.60 2.74 -9.59
N PRO A 178 -15.47 1.95 -10.24
CA PRO A 178 -16.11 0.78 -9.62
C PRO A 178 -15.14 -0.28 -9.07
N SER A 179 -13.93 -0.38 -9.62
CA SER A 179 -12.90 -1.33 -9.17
C SER A 179 -12.07 -0.84 -7.99
N VAL A 180 -12.18 0.44 -7.58
CA VAL A 180 -11.38 1.00 -6.49
C VAL A 180 -11.58 0.21 -5.19
N ARG A 181 -10.51 0.08 -4.41
CA ARG A 181 -10.52 -0.55 -3.09
C ARG A 181 -10.30 0.50 -2.00
N PHE A 182 -10.62 0.10 -0.77
CA PHE A 182 -10.37 0.92 0.40
C PHE A 182 -9.57 0.12 1.42
N SER A 183 -8.70 0.84 2.13
CA SER A 183 -7.94 0.33 3.26
C SER A 183 -8.21 1.22 4.48
N MET A 184 -8.41 0.64 5.65
CA MET A 184 -8.48 1.45 6.87
C MET A 184 -7.08 1.77 7.36
N ALA A 185 -6.84 3.05 7.66
CA ALA A 185 -5.53 3.56 8.05
C ALA A 185 -5.66 4.68 9.07
N HIS A 186 -4.64 4.89 9.90
CA HIS A 186 -4.56 5.99 10.87
C HIS A 186 -5.91 6.21 11.57
N THR A 187 -6.38 5.23 12.31
CA THR A 187 -7.77 5.14 12.76
C THR A 187 -7.88 4.59 14.16
N GLU A 188 -8.94 4.96 14.86
CA GLU A 188 -9.39 4.34 16.11
C GLU A 188 -10.83 3.85 15.97
N CYS A 189 -11.22 3.46 14.76
CA CYS A 189 -12.58 3.03 14.48
C CYS A 189 -12.96 1.80 15.29
N LYS A 190 -14.25 1.68 15.57
CA LYS A 190 -14.82 0.46 16.11
C LYS A 190 -15.02 -0.57 14.99
N PRO A 191 -14.97 -1.88 15.27
CA PRO A 191 -15.14 -2.91 14.25
C PRO A 191 -16.37 -2.73 13.35
N TRP A 192 -17.51 -2.33 13.93
CA TRP A 192 -18.73 -2.13 13.17
C TRP A 192 -18.64 -0.99 12.14
N GLN A 193 -17.81 0.06 12.41
CA GLN A 193 -17.57 1.15 11.47
C GLN A 193 -16.75 0.65 10.25
N ALA A 194 -15.72 -0.16 10.51
CA ALA A 194 -14.97 -0.81 9.43
C ALA A 194 -15.87 -1.73 8.60
N TYR A 195 -16.65 -2.60 9.24
CA TYR A 195 -17.53 -3.54 8.55
C TYR A 195 -18.62 -2.84 7.73
N ALA A 196 -19.11 -1.68 8.17
CA ALA A 196 -20.09 -0.89 7.40
C ALA A 196 -19.53 -0.44 6.04
N LEU A 197 -18.21 -0.26 5.90
CA LEU A 197 -17.58 0.15 4.66
C LEU A 197 -17.24 -1.02 3.71
N LYS A 198 -17.37 -2.28 4.13
CA LYS A 198 -17.15 -3.45 3.25
C LYS A 198 -18.03 -3.40 1.99
N LYS A 199 -19.24 -2.89 2.09
CA LYS A 199 -20.16 -2.71 0.94
C LYS A 199 -19.58 -1.80 -0.16
N TYR A 200 -18.63 -0.92 0.20
CA TYR A 200 -17.91 -0.07 -0.75
C TYR A 200 -16.58 -0.67 -1.19
N GLY A 201 -16.16 -1.80 -0.62
CA GLY A 201 -14.93 -2.48 -0.97
C GLY A 201 -13.76 -2.19 -0.03
N LEU A 202 -14.02 -1.82 1.23
CA LEU A 202 -13.02 -1.85 2.28
C LEU A 202 -12.60 -3.31 2.49
N CYS A 203 -11.32 -3.60 2.29
CA CYS A 203 -10.80 -4.97 2.28
C CYS A 203 -9.42 -5.14 2.92
N SER A 204 -8.80 -4.07 3.40
CA SER A 204 -7.46 -4.15 4.00
C SER A 204 -7.30 -3.18 5.16
N GLN A 205 -6.26 -3.41 5.93
CA GLN A 205 -5.73 -2.48 6.91
C GLN A 205 -4.30 -2.14 6.55
N THR A 206 -4.05 -0.86 6.38
CA THR A 206 -2.76 -0.26 6.10
C THR A 206 -1.86 -0.42 7.31
N HIS A 207 -0.58 -0.80 7.10
CA HIS A 207 0.46 -0.97 8.12
C HIS A 207 -0.08 -1.41 9.49
N HIS A 208 -0.73 -2.57 9.51
CA HIS A 208 -1.41 -3.16 10.67
C HIS A 208 -0.53 -3.12 11.93
N GLY A 209 -1.10 -2.64 13.02
CA GLY A 209 -0.40 -2.48 14.30
C GLY A 209 0.47 -1.22 14.39
N ASN A 210 0.37 -0.33 13.40
CA ASN A 210 1.02 0.98 13.41
C ASN A 210 -0.01 2.10 13.16
N ALA A 211 0.16 3.23 13.86
CA ALA A 211 -0.71 4.41 13.75
C ALA A 211 -2.21 4.10 13.93
N THR A 212 -2.53 3.14 14.77
CA THR A 212 -3.89 2.76 15.14
C THR A 212 -4.10 2.91 16.65
N GLY A 213 -5.35 3.02 17.06
CA GLY A 213 -5.71 3.14 18.47
C GLY A 213 -7.09 2.59 18.78
N VAL A 214 -7.40 2.61 20.07
CA VAL A 214 -8.71 2.26 20.56
C VAL A 214 -9.33 3.48 21.24
N ASN A 215 -10.42 3.98 20.69
CA ASN A 215 -11.20 5.02 21.33
C ASN A 215 -12.02 4.39 22.45
N ASN A 216 -11.46 4.38 23.65
CA ASN A 216 -12.10 3.85 24.84
C ASN A 216 -12.52 5.02 25.75
N PRO A 217 -13.80 5.47 25.69
CA PRO A 217 -14.30 6.40 26.69
C PRO A 217 -14.20 5.73 28.06
N ILE A 218 -13.60 6.42 29.02
CA ILE A 218 -13.53 5.95 30.40
C ILE A 218 -14.97 5.80 30.91
N ILE A 219 -15.46 4.58 30.92
CA ILE A 219 -16.72 4.24 31.55
C ILE A 219 -16.36 3.86 33.00
N PRO A 220 -16.90 4.54 34.03
CA PRO A 220 -16.55 4.27 35.41
C PRO A 220 -16.75 2.81 35.86
N SER A 221 -17.58 2.05 35.15
CA SER A 221 -17.82 0.63 35.35
C SER A 221 -16.90 -0.32 34.60
N ASN A 222 -16.02 0.20 33.73
CA ASN A 222 -15.08 -0.60 32.93
C ASN A 222 -13.87 -1.02 33.76
N VAL A 223 -14.05 -1.94 34.64
CA VAL A 223 -12.97 -2.49 35.46
C VAL A 223 -12.21 -3.54 34.65
N GLY A 224 -11.10 -3.11 33.96
CA GLY A 224 -10.17 -4.05 33.35
C GLY A 224 -10.60 -4.63 31.99
N ILE A 225 -11.67 -4.12 31.37
CA ILE A 225 -12.08 -4.55 30.01
C ILE A 225 -11.17 -3.87 28.97
N ARG A 226 -10.48 -4.69 28.16
CA ARG A 226 -9.80 -4.22 26.96
C ARG A 226 -10.84 -4.05 25.86
N ASP A 227 -10.97 -2.84 25.34
CA ASP A 227 -11.79 -2.57 24.16
C ASP A 227 -11.07 -3.04 22.89
N VAL A 228 -11.80 -3.12 21.78
CA VAL A 228 -11.32 -3.56 20.47
C VAL A 228 -11.39 -2.42 19.47
N GLY A 229 -10.44 -2.42 18.55
CA GLY A 229 -10.29 -1.38 17.56
C GLY A 229 -10.09 -1.93 16.13
N PRO A 230 -9.45 -1.15 15.26
CA PRO A 230 -9.23 -1.53 13.87
C PRO A 230 -8.35 -2.79 13.73
N ASP A 231 -7.35 -2.96 14.60
CA ASP A 231 -6.44 -4.09 14.52
C ASP A 231 -7.17 -5.40 14.78
N GLU A 232 -7.99 -5.45 15.84
CA GLU A 232 -8.81 -6.62 16.14
C GLU A 232 -9.87 -6.86 15.06
N ALA A 233 -10.45 -5.79 14.49
CA ALA A 233 -11.40 -5.92 13.39
C ALA A 233 -10.78 -6.60 12.17
N ALA A 234 -9.57 -6.19 11.78
CA ALA A 234 -8.86 -6.80 10.66
C ALA A 234 -8.43 -8.23 10.93
N LEU A 235 -7.97 -8.53 12.16
CA LEU A 235 -7.56 -9.88 12.54
C LEU A 235 -8.73 -10.86 12.60
N TYR A 236 -9.89 -10.42 13.08
CA TYR A 236 -11.06 -11.25 13.26
C TYR A 236 -11.76 -11.60 11.93
N ASP A 237 -11.80 -10.67 10.99
CA ASP A 237 -12.51 -10.84 9.71
C ASP A 237 -11.55 -11.44 8.65
N ASP A 238 -11.83 -12.67 8.23
CA ASP A 238 -11.02 -13.43 7.27
C ASP A 238 -10.93 -12.79 5.89
N ASP A 239 -11.84 -11.89 5.53
CA ASP A 239 -11.81 -11.19 4.25
C ASP A 239 -10.76 -10.09 4.20
N PHE A 240 -10.40 -9.50 5.35
CA PHE A 240 -9.42 -8.43 5.39
C PHE A 240 -8.00 -8.91 5.13
N TYR A 241 -7.27 -8.12 4.36
CA TYR A 241 -5.81 -8.18 4.25
C TYR A 241 -5.17 -7.29 5.31
N CYS A 242 -4.01 -7.71 5.82
CA CYS A 242 -3.18 -6.92 6.73
C CYS A 242 -1.88 -6.55 6.04
N GLU A 243 -1.62 -5.27 5.83
CA GLU A 243 -0.32 -4.79 5.39
C GLU A 243 0.64 -4.78 6.58
N LEU A 244 1.88 -5.17 6.37
CA LEU A 244 2.91 -5.22 7.40
C LEU A 244 4.19 -4.53 6.91
N ILE A 245 4.69 -3.61 7.72
CA ILE A 245 6.03 -3.05 7.59
C ILE A 245 6.97 -3.93 8.40
N CYS A 246 7.87 -4.64 7.70
CA CYS A 246 8.81 -5.58 8.32
C CYS A 246 10.21 -4.96 8.40
N ASP A 247 10.34 -3.80 9.04
CA ASP A 247 11.64 -3.17 9.22
C ASP A 247 12.55 -3.98 10.16
N SER A 248 13.88 -3.94 9.91
CA SER A 248 14.86 -4.75 10.60
C SER A 248 14.98 -4.46 12.10
N MET A 249 14.56 -3.27 12.52
CA MET A 249 14.62 -2.83 13.92
C MET A 249 13.29 -3.00 14.67
N GLY A 250 12.21 -3.34 13.97
CA GLY A 250 10.87 -3.45 14.54
C GLY A 250 10.37 -2.13 15.12
N ILE A 251 10.65 -1.03 14.42
CA ILE A 251 10.25 0.33 14.84
C ILE A 251 8.75 0.50 14.63
N HIS A 252 8.27 0.16 13.44
CA HIS A 252 6.86 0.32 13.07
C HIS A 252 6.00 -0.75 13.75
N VAL A 253 6.36 -2.02 13.61
CA VAL A 253 5.60 -3.13 14.20
C VAL A 253 6.55 -4.10 14.91
N LYS A 254 6.27 -4.41 16.16
CA LYS A 254 7.14 -5.31 16.94
C LYS A 254 7.10 -6.74 16.38
N PRO A 255 8.24 -7.48 16.38
CA PRO A 255 8.33 -8.82 15.79
C PRO A 255 7.30 -9.82 16.31
N HIS A 256 6.88 -9.69 17.58
CA HIS A 256 5.83 -10.55 18.13
C HIS A 256 4.46 -10.28 17.49
N MET A 257 4.16 -9.02 17.18
CA MET A 257 2.92 -8.65 16.48
C MET A 257 2.94 -9.16 15.04
N LEU A 258 4.05 -9.01 14.32
CA LEU A 258 4.22 -9.57 12.97
C LEU A 258 3.93 -11.07 12.95
N ARG A 259 4.51 -11.81 13.90
CA ARG A 259 4.28 -13.26 14.04
C ARG A 259 2.83 -13.58 14.38
N LEU A 260 2.18 -12.78 15.23
CA LEU A 260 0.78 -12.97 15.60
C LEU A 260 -0.13 -12.79 14.39
N VAL A 261 0.06 -11.71 13.64
CA VAL A 261 -0.70 -11.42 12.40
C VAL A 261 -0.50 -12.56 11.39
N ALA A 262 0.74 -12.93 11.12
CA ALA A 262 1.04 -14.02 10.18
C ALA A 262 0.42 -15.37 10.62
N LYS A 263 0.39 -15.64 11.92
CA LYS A 263 -0.23 -16.85 12.47
C LYS A 263 -1.75 -16.87 12.30
N ILE A 264 -2.40 -15.72 12.49
CA ILE A 264 -3.87 -15.61 12.41
C ILE A 264 -4.32 -15.56 10.95
N LYS A 265 -3.69 -14.70 10.14
CA LYS A 265 -4.13 -14.40 8.76
C LYS A 265 -3.59 -15.39 7.73
N GLY A 266 -2.48 -16.04 8.02
CA GLY A 266 -1.78 -16.89 7.06
C GLY A 266 -1.15 -16.08 5.90
N PRO A 267 -0.39 -16.75 5.01
CA PRO A 267 0.38 -16.07 3.98
C PRO A 267 -0.49 -15.40 2.91
N ASN A 268 -1.73 -15.86 2.73
CA ASN A 268 -2.61 -15.35 1.66
C ASN A 268 -3.36 -14.07 2.04
N LYS A 269 -3.25 -13.61 3.29
CA LYS A 269 -3.94 -12.41 3.81
C LYS A 269 -2.98 -11.39 4.42
N VAL A 270 -1.69 -11.59 4.24
CA VAL A 270 -0.63 -10.65 4.64
C VAL A 270 -0.02 -10.04 3.39
N ILE A 271 0.14 -8.73 3.39
CA ILE A 271 0.80 -7.96 2.34
C ILE A 271 2.04 -7.32 2.98
N LEU A 272 3.22 -7.57 2.44
CA LEU A 272 4.44 -6.90 2.87
C LEU A 272 4.59 -5.61 2.08
N VAL A 273 4.78 -4.50 2.78
CA VAL A 273 4.98 -3.17 2.20
C VAL A 273 6.24 -2.54 2.78
N THR A 274 6.84 -1.63 2.04
CA THR A 274 8.00 -0.90 2.55
C THR A 274 7.60 0.34 3.33
N ASP A 275 6.50 0.98 2.94
CA ASP A 275 6.13 2.32 3.44
C ASP A 275 7.32 3.29 3.37
N HIS A 276 8.07 3.18 2.26
CA HIS A 276 9.35 3.86 2.12
C HIS A 276 9.17 5.37 1.97
N TYR A 277 9.71 6.11 2.94
CA TYR A 277 9.69 7.55 2.94
C TYR A 277 11.04 8.12 2.45
N PRO A 278 11.08 9.04 1.47
CA PRO A 278 12.32 9.47 0.80
C PRO A 278 13.42 9.99 1.72
N GLU A 279 13.06 10.67 2.80
CA GLU A 279 14.02 11.28 3.74
C GLU A 279 14.79 10.25 4.57
N ASN A 280 14.32 8.99 4.61
CA ASN A 280 14.91 7.94 5.44
C ASN A 280 16.07 7.21 4.74
N CYS A 281 16.33 7.49 3.45
CA CYS A 281 17.29 6.74 2.65
C CYS A 281 18.77 7.02 2.96
N GLU A 282 19.11 8.20 3.50
CA GLU A 282 20.50 8.64 3.65
C GLU A 282 21.00 8.77 5.10
N LYS A 283 20.18 8.44 6.09
CA LYS A 283 20.55 8.54 7.50
C LYS A 283 20.51 7.19 8.21
N PRO A 284 21.57 6.37 8.08
CA PRO A 284 21.62 5.09 8.81
C PRO A 284 21.72 5.25 10.34
N GLU A 285 21.92 6.46 10.87
CA GLU A 285 22.14 6.73 12.29
C GLU A 285 21.11 7.66 12.94
N GLY A 286 20.05 8.08 12.23
CA GLY A 286 18.99 8.93 12.79
C GLY A 286 17.76 8.11 13.26
N PRO A 287 16.91 8.66 14.15
CA PRO A 287 15.63 8.04 14.42
C PRO A 287 14.84 8.01 13.11
N ILE A 288 14.52 6.82 12.65
CA ILE A 288 13.62 6.63 11.52
C ILE A 288 12.26 7.14 11.98
N MET A 289 11.82 8.24 11.42
CA MET A 289 10.47 8.73 11.66
C MET A 289 9.53 8.00 10.69
N GLY A 290 8.79 7.05 11.24
CA GLY A 290 7.63 6.45 10.59
C GLY A 290 6.39 7.28 10.87
#